data_7fd4423e5e62eea3698ae039c91dd996
#
_entry.id   7fd4423e5e62eea3698ae039c91dd996
#
_cell.length_a   1.000
_cell.length_b   1.000
_cell.length_c   1.000
_cell.angle_alpha   90.00
_cell.angle_beta   90.00
_cell.angle_gamma   90.00
#
_symmetry.space_group_name_H-M   'P 1'
#
loop_
_entity.id
_entity.type
_entity.pdbx_description
1 polymer ?
#
loop_
_entity_poly.entity_id
_entity_poly.type
_entity_poly.pdbx_seq_one_letter_code
_entity_poly.pdbx_strand_id
1 'polypeptide(L)'
;MPHTMTQPTTNLDTALLDVRQMGEADRLTVAAGTPANELMQSAGNAVAREIEWRWSVRAVTVLCGPGNNGGDGFVVARQLAAAGWPVRVALLGAREALTGAAAHHAQLWHAGVEPLTPAVLDGAELVVDAIFGAGLSRAVAGPAALTLAAAASSAKPIVAVDVPSGLMGDTGESLGAVAAALSVTFFRKKPGHLLLPGRLLCGEVVVADIGTPVSVLERVVPQTFENHPALWLSQLPQARHGDNKYTRGHALICGGYPMTGAARMAARAAARMGAGLVTIAVPEIALPVYAAALTSVMVQRLATAEDLERLLGDRRVSAFLIGPGAGADAAAMAQTRVRVLAMLRTGRPTLLDADAITAFESDPLALDQAIVGPCVLTPHDGEFARLFSTGGDKLSRTRAAARRSGAVVVLKGSDTVIASPDGLAIINANAPPTLATAGSGDVLSGIVLGLLAQGMPPLPAAAAAVWLHGAAATEFGPGLMAEDLPDLLPGVLRRLNESVTDPLHKKALPR
;
A
#
# COMPACT_ATOMS: atom_id res chain seq x y z
N MET A 1 17.89 -28.79 -5.75
CA MET A 1 17.40 -28.16 -6.97
C MET A 1 16.92 -26.78 -6.58
N PRO A 2 17.32 -25.69 -7.25
CA PRO A 2 16.83 -24.36 -6.91
C PRO A 2 15.32 -24.32 -7.19
N HIS A 3 14.53 -23.98 -6.18
CA HIS A 3 13.12 -23.67 -6.34
C HIS A 3 13.03 -22.45 -7.26
N THR A 4 12.59 -22.66 -8.48
CA THR A 4 12.08 -21.59 -9.32
C THR A 4 10.92 -20.94 -8.57
N MET A 5 11.18 -19.77 -7.99
CA MET A 5 10.10 -18.91 -7.48
C MET A 5 9.19 -18.59 -8.68
N THR A 6 7.99 -19.12 -8.67
CA THR A 6 6.92 -18.65 -9.54
C THR A 6 6.74 -17.18 -9.25
N GLN A 7 7.12 -16.31 -10.18
CA GLN A 7 6.82 -14.88 -10.09
C GLN A 7 5.31 -14.75 -9.86
N PRO A 8 4.87 -13.90 -8.93
CA PRO A 8 3.46 -13.60 -8.77
C PRO A 8 2.93 -13.18 -10.13
N THR A 9 1.75 -13.63 -10.49
CA THR A 9 1.01 -13.18 -11.66
C THR A 9 0.84 -11.68 -11.52
N THR A 10 1.74 -10.90 -12.12
CA THR A 10 1.73 -9.44 -12.05
C THR A 10 0.51 -8.98 -12.82
N ASN A 11 -0.56 -8.66 -12.10
CA ASN A 11 -1.68 -7.98 -12.72
C ASN A 11 -1.23 -6.54 -13.01
N LEU A 12 -0.90 -6.28 -14.26
CA LEU A 12 -0.38 -5.00 -14.73
C LEU A 12 -1.36 -3.83 -14.52
N ASP A 13 -2.65 -4.12 -14.26
CA ASP A 13 -3.64 -3.08 -13.95
C ASP A 13 -3.41 -2.44 -12.58
N THR A 14 -2.75 -3.15 -11.64
CA THR A 14 -2.41 -2.64 -10.32
C THR A 14 -1.01 -2.03 -10.24
N ALA A 15 -0.30 -1.96 -11.36
CA ALA A 15 1.05 -1.41 -11.42
C ALA A 15 1.07 0.08 -11.03
N LEU A 16 2.06 0.45 -10.23
CA LEU A 16 2.40 1.84 -9.90
C LEU A 16 3.69 2.18 -10.63
N LEU A 17 3.71 3.31 -11.32
CA LEU A 17 4.88 3.77 -12.05
C LEU A 17 5.52 4.96 -11.33
N ASP A 18 6.82 4.89 -11.09
CA ASP A 18 7.58 6.07 -10.69
C ASP A 18 7.64 7.09 -11.84
N VAL A 19 8.08 8.31 -11.54
CA VAL A 19 8.13 9.41 -12.51
C VAL A 19 8.98 9.04 -13.72
N ARG A 20 10.10 8.36 -13.53
CA ARG A 20 10.98 7.89 -14.62
C ARG A 20 10.30 6.84 -15.48
N GLN A 21 9.61 5.87 -14.85
CA GLN A 21 8.89 4.81 -15.55
C GLN A 21 7.69 5.36 -16.33
N MET A 22 7.01 6.37 -15.79
CA MET A 22 5.92 7.05 -16.50
C MET A 22 6.43 7.78 -17.73
N GLY A 23 7.54 8.53 -17.60
CA GLY A 23 8.18 9.20 -18.74
C GLY A 23 8.67 8.21 -19.82
N GLU A 24 9.14 7.01 -19.42
CA GLU A 24 9.49 5.96 -20.38
C GLU A 24 8.24 5.38 -21.06
N ALA A 25 7.13 5.19 -20.35
CA ALA A 25 5.88 4.75 -20.94
C ALA A 25 5.37 5.73 -22.01
N ASP A 26 5.42 7.04 -21.72
CA ASP A 26 5.05 8.09 -22.66
C ASP A 26 5.98 8.08 -23.90
N ARG A 27 7.28 7.99 -23.68
CA ARG A 27 8.27 7.90 -24.76
C ARG A 27 8.03 6.69 -25.68
N LEU A 28 7.72 5.54 -25.09
CA LEU A 28 7.43 4.30 -25.82
C LEU A 28 6.14 4.42 -26.62
N THR A 29 5.12 5.10 -26.06
CA THR A 29 3.86 5.35 -26.71
C THR A 29 4.03 6.26 -27.92
N VAL A 30 4.82 7.32 -27.77
CA VAL A 30 5.16 8.23 -28.90
C VAL A 30 5.94 7.50 -29.97
N ALA A 31 6.91 6.67 -29.58
CA ALA A 31 7.69 5.86 -30.53
C ALA A 31 6.84 4.81 -31.26
N ALA A 32 5.73 4.36 -30.66
CA ALA A 32 4.76 3.47 -31.29
C ALA A 32 3.79 4.16 -32.26
N GLY A 33 3.87 5.49 -32.38
CA GLY A 33 3.13 6.26 -33.39
C GLY A 33 2.03 7.17 -32.86
N THR A 34 1.80 7.28 -31.53
CA THR A 34 0.87 8.25 -30.95
C THR A 34 1.58 9.57 -30.68
N PRO A 35 1.26 10.68 -31.40
CA PRO A 35 1.94 11.95 -31.17
C PRO A 35 1.76 12.50 -29.75
N ALA A 36 2.78 13.17 -29.21
CA ALA A 36 2.72 13.75 -27.88
C ALA A 36 1.55 14.75 -27.70
N ASN A 37 1.20 15.48 -28.75
CA ASN A 37 0.04 16.39 -28.75
C ASN A 37 -1.28 15.64 -28.57
N GLU A 38 -1.42 14.43 -29.12
CA GLU A 38 -2.62 13.61 -28.98
C GLU A 38 -2.73 13.01 -27.57
N LEU A 39 -1.60 12.57 -26.98
CA LEU A 39 -1.58 12.13 -25.59
C LEU A 39 -2.01 13.26 -24.64
N MET A 40 -1.46 14.45 -24.81
CA MET A 40 -1.84 15.63 -24.02
C MET A 40 -3.31 16.03 -24.25
N GLN A 41 -3.80 15.97 -25.50
CA GLN A 41 -5.20 16.19 -25.78
C GLN A 41 -6.10 15.18 -25.06
N SER A 42 -5.72 13.91 -25.04
CA SER A 42 -6.45 12.84 -24.35
C SER A 42 -6.45 13.04 -22.83
N ALA A 43 -5.30 13.44 -22.25
CA ALA A 43 -5.15 13.75 -20.85
C ALA A 43 -6.07 14.89 -20.39
N GLY A 44 -5.99 16.05 -21.06
CA GLY A 44 -6.84 17.19 -20.73
C GLY A 44 -8.33 16.92 -20.97
N ASN A 45 -8.69 16.17 -22.01
CA ASN A 45 -10.07 15.73 -22.26
C ASN A 45 -10.61 14.87 -21.12
N ALA A 46 -9.77 13.98 -20.57
CA ALA A 46 -10.17 13.14 -19.45
C ALA A 46 -10.43 13.96 -18.19
N VAL A 47 -9.56 14.92 -17.87
CA VAL A 47 -9.76 15.83 -16.73
C VAL A 47 -11.04 16.65 -16.90
N ALA A 48 -11.28 17.22 -18.10
CA ALA A 48 -12.49 18.00 -18.36
C ALA A 48 -13.76 17.15 -18.19
N ARG A 49 -13.79 15.91 -18.70
CA ARG A 49 -14.92 14.97 -18.52
C ARG A 49 -15.19 14.65 -17.07
N GLU A 50 -14.13 14.44 -16.24
CA GLU A 50 -14.29 14.18 -14.82
C GLU A 50 -14.86 15.39 -14.07
N ILE A 51 -14.53 16.61 -14.51
CA ILE A 51 -15.11 17.86 -13.99
C ILE A 51 -16.58 17.97 -14.38
N GLU A 52 -16.92 17.80 -15.66
CA GLU A 52 -18.29 17.86 -16.18
C GLU A 52 -19.21 16.83 -15.52
N TRP A 53 -18.68 15.65 -15.17
CA TRP A 53 -19.46 14.59 -14.53
C TRP A 53 -19.80 14.91 -13.08
N ARG A 54 -18.90 15.63 -12.35
CA ARG A 54 -19.06 15.89 -10.91
C ARG A 54 -19.68 17.22 -10.58
N TRP A 55 -19.53 18.20 -11.43
CA TRP A 55 -20.00 19.58 -11.18
C TRP A 55 -20.87 20.10 -12.30
N SER A 56 -21.87 20.91 -11.94
CA SER A 56 -22.62 21.73 -12.90
C SER A 56 -21.76 22.89 -13.41
N VAL A 57 -22.11 23.47 -14.57
CA VAL A 57 -21.44 24.64 -15.14
C VAL A 57 -21.29 25.76 -14.12
N ARG A 58 -20.07 26.22 -13.93
CA ARG A 58 -19.67 27.28 -12.99
C ARG A 58 -18.35 27.93 -13.42
N ALA A 59 -17.99 29.04 -12.75
CA ALA A 59 -16.74 29.73 -13.07
C ALA A 59 -15.51 28.91 -12.67
N VAL A 60 -14.62 28.63 -13.62
CA VAL A 60 -13.41 27.84 -13.45
C VAL A 60 -12.17 28.69 -13.68
N THR A 61 -11.20 28.61 -12.77
CA THR A 61 -9.84 29.12 -13.01
C THR A 61 -8.88 27.96 -13.16
N VAL A 62 -8.19 27.90 -14.31
CA VAL A 62 -7.18 26.89 -14.61
C VAL A 62 -5.80 27.51 -14.39
N LEU A 63 -5.04 26.95 -13.46
CA LEU A 63 -3.69 27.38 -13.09
C LEU A 63 -2.68 26.54 -13.88
N CYS A 64 -2.06 27.10 -14.90
CA CYS A 64 -1.12 26.41 -15.79
C CYS A 64 0.33 26.66 -15.38
N GLY A 65 1.16 25.63 -15.41
CA GLY A 65 2.60 25.71 -15.27
C GLY A 65 3.33 25.79 -16.61
N PRO A 66 4.69 25.92 -16.58
CA PRO A 66 5.50 26.05 -17.79
C PRO A 66 5.82 24.73 -18.51
N GLY A 67 5.38 23.58 -17.96
CA GLY A 67 5.65 22.24 -18.49
C GLY A 67 4.45 21.55 -19.08
N ASN A 68 4.54 20.22 -19.28
CA ASN A 68 3.47 19.40 -19.86
C ASN A 68 2.17 19.46 -19.03
N ASN A 69 2.26 19.49 -17.70
CA ASN A 69 1.08 19.63 -16.84
C ASN A 69 0.29 20.91 -17.14
N GLY A 70 0.99 22.03 -17.39
CA GLY A 70 0.35 23.26 -17.86
C GLY A 70 -0.26 23.12 -19.24
N GLY A 71 0.37 22.33 -20.11
CA GLY A 71 -0.19 21.97 -21.44
C GLY A 71 -1.51 21.24 -21.32
N ASP A 72 -1.60 20.25 -20.43
CA ASP A 72 -2.86 19.55 -20.10
C ASP A 72 -3.91 20.56 -19.59
N GLY A 73 -3.50 21.53 -18.75
CA GLY A 73 -4.35 22.60 -18.27
C GLY A 73 -4.94 23.46 -19.40
N PHE A 74 -4.18 23.79 -20.44
CA PHE A 74 -4.71 24.49 -21.60
C PHE A 74 -5.74 23.66 -22.37
N VAL A 75 -5.56 22.35 -22.47
CA VAL A 75 -6.57 21.44 -23.04
C VAL A 75 -7.83 21.46 -22.20
N VAL A 76 -7.72 21.31 -20.88
CA VAL A 76 -8.85 21.36 -19.94
C VAL A 76 -9.63 22.66 -20.12
N ALA A 77 -8.94 23.80 -20.13
CA ALA A 77 -9.55 25.11 -20.29
C ALA A 77 -10.36 25.21 -21.59
N ARG A 78 -9.79 24.74 -22.69
CA ARG A 78 -10.43 24.76 -24.01
C ARG A 78 -11.67 23.87 -24.06
N GLN A 79 -11.61 22.66 -23.47
CA GLN A 79 -12.74 21.73 -23.45
C GLN A 79 -13.89 22.27 -22.61
N LEU A 80 -13.62 22.76 -21.40
CA LEU A 80 -14.65 23.34 -20.54
C LEU A 80 -15.27 24.59 -21.18
N ALA A 81 -14.45 25.46 -21.81
CA ALA A 81 -14.97 26.62 -22.53
C ALA A 81 -15.87 26.22 -23.72
N ALA A 82 -15.51 25.18 -24.49
CA ALA A 82 -16.33 24.64 -25.56
C ALA A 82 -17.65 24.04 -25.06
N ALA A 83 -17.66 23.51 -23.80
CA ALA A 83 -18.85 23.04 -23.11
C ALA A 83 -19.66 24.16 -22.43
N GLY A 84 -19.32 25.43 -22.65
CA GLY A 84 -20.05 26.58 -22.13
C GLY A 84 -19.72 27.02 -20.72
N TRP A 85 -18.61 26.52 -20.13
CA TRP A 85 -18.15 26.96 -18.82
C TRP A 85 -17.46 28.32 -18.91
N PRO A 86 -17.68 29.25 -17.96
CA PRO A 86 -16.86 30.46 -17.83
C PRO A 86 -15.46 30.07 -17.35
N VAL A 87 -14.46 30.16 -18.25
CA VAL A 87 -13.09 29.70 -17.96
C VAL A 87 -12.12 30.87 -17.98
N ARG A 88 -11.28 30.96 -16.97
CA ARG A 88 -10.12 31.84 -16.89
C ARG A 88 -8.86 30.98 -16.82
N VAL A 89 -7.81 31.39 -17.54
CA VAL A 89 -6.50 30.73 -17.53
C VAL A 89 -5.45 31.64 -16.95
N ALA A 90 -4.70 31.13 -15.97
CA ALA A 90 -3.54 31.83 -15.41
C ALA A 90 -2.27 30.98 -15.62
N LEU A 91 -1.17 31.62 -16.07
CA LEU A 91 0.07 30.94 -16.42
C LEU A 91 1.23 31.40 -15.53
N LEU A 92 1.98 30.43 -15.00
CA LEU A 92 3.26 30.68 -14.36
C LEU A 92 4.36 30.87 -15.43
N GLY A 93 4.80 32.09 -15.61
CA GLY A 93 5.78 32.48 -16.63
C GLY A 93 5.16 33.06 -17.88
N ALA A 94 5.89 33.08 -18.97
CA ALA A 94 5.47 33.66 -20.24
C ALA A 94 5.00 32.57 -21.21
N ARG A 95 3.95 32.83 -21.98
CA ARG A 95 3.40 31.91 -22.98
C ARG A 95 4.40 31.53 -24.06
N GLU A 96 5.26 32.51 -24.43
CA GLU A 96 6.28 32.38 -25.46
C GLU A 96 7.44 31.47 -25.02
N ALA A 97 7.58 31.21 -23.73
CA ALA A 97 8.58 30.29 -23.17
C ALA A 97 8.15 28.82 -23.19
N LEU A 98 6.89 28.53 -23.50
CA LEU A 98 6.38 27.17 -23.60
C LEU A 98 6.99 26.46 -24.82
N THR A 99 7.21 25.15 -24.71
CA THR A 99 7.79 24.33 -25.77
C THR A 99 6.98 23.07 -26.03
N GLY A 100 7.22 22.39 -27.14
CA GLY A 100 6.62 21.09 -27.48
C GLY A 100 5.09 21.09 -27.47
N ALA A 101 4.50 20.02 -26.91
CA ALA A 101 3.05 19.86 -26.85
C ALA A 101 2.36 20.95 -26.01
N ALA A 102 3.00 21.43 -24.93
CA ALA A 102 2.46 22.52 -24.12
C ALA A 102 2.32 23.82 -24.93
N ALA A 103 3.33 24.19 -25.72
CA ALA A 103 3.26 25.34 -26.61
C ALA A 103 2.14 25.20 -27.67
N HIS A 104 2.02 24.00 -28.26
CA HIS A 104 0.98 23.72 -29.23
C HIS A 104 -0.42 23.94 -28.63
N HIS A 105 -0.71 23.35 -27.48
CA HIS A 105 -2.03 23.49 -26.86
C HIS A 105 -2.31 24.88 -26.31
N ALA A 106 -1.26 25.59 -25.82
CA ALA A 106 -1.40 27.00 -25.46
C ALA A 106 -1.75 27.88 -26.67
N GLN A 107 -1.22 27.62 -27.85
CA GLN A 107 -1.56 28.37 -29.09
C GLN A 107 -3.02 28.17 -29.50
N LEU A 108 -3.63 27.05 -29.18
CA LEU A 108 -5.05 26.77 -29.48
C LEU A 108 -6.00 27.44 -28.48
N TRP A 109 -5.52 28.05 -27.41
CA TRP A 109 -6.30 28.87 -26.48
C TRP A 109 -6.32 30.32 -26.98
N HIS A 110 -7.50 30.80 -27.41
CA HIS A 110 -7.64 32.13 -28.07
C HIS A 110 -8.06 33.25 -27.10
N ALA A 111 -8.50 32.92 -25.89
CA ALA A 111 -8.85 33.94 -24.90
C ALA A 111 -7.60 34.42 -24.15
N GLY A 112 -7.77 35.42 -23.28
CA GLY A 112 -6.69 35.97 -22.47
C GLY A 112 -6.00 34.94 -21.56
N VAL A 113 -4.73 35.15 -21.31
CA VAL A 113 -3.94 34.40 -20.31
C VAL A 113 -3.41 35.41 -19.31
N GLU A 114 -3.76 35.21 -18.04
CA GLU A 114 -3.37 36.10 -16.95
C GLU A 114 -2.06 35.62 -16.29
N PRO A 115 -1.27 36.52 -15.68
CA PRO A 115 -0.16 36.09 -14.82
C PRO A 115 -0.67 35.31 -13.62
N LEU A 116 0.03 34.24 -13.22
CA LEU A 116 -0.33 33.45 -12.04
C LEU A 116 -0.14 34.26 -10.75
N THR A 117 -1.25 34.73 -10.17
CA THR A 117 -1.31 35.46 -8.91
C THR A 117 -2.56 35.06 -8.12
N PRO A 118 -2.63 35.29 -6.80
CA PRO A 118 -3.84 35.00 -6.02
C PRO A 118 -5.13 35.68 -6.55
N ALA A 119 -5.02 36.84 -7.18
CA ALA A 119 -6.17 37.59 -7.72
C ALA A 119 -6.93 36.84 -8.83
N VAL A 120 -6.30 35.88 -9.53
CA VAL A 120 -6.95 35.09 -10.56
C VAL A 120 -8.05 34.16 -10.00
N LEU A 121 -8.08 33.98 -8.68
CA LEU A 121 -9.08 33.17 -7.98
C LEU A 121 -10.38 33.97 -7.68
N ASP A 122 -10.38 35.28 -7.90
CA ASP A 122 -11.56 36.12 -7.66
C ASP A 122 -12.71 35.70 -8.61
N GLY A 123 -13.85 35.40 -8.03
CA GLY A 123 -15.00 34.91 -8.80
C GLY A 123 -14.94 33.47 -9.27
N ALA A 124 -13.83 32.73 -9.07
CA ALA A 124 -13.79 31.30 -9.35
C ALA A 124 -14.63 30.52 -8.36
N GLU A 125 -15.29 29.46 -8.82
CA GLU A 125 -16.07 28.49 -8.02
C GLU A 125 -15.41 27.09 -8.06
N LEU A 126 -14.52 26.87 -9.00
CA LEU A 126 -13.70 25.66 -9.15
C LEU A 126 -12.28 26.06 -9.58
N VAL A 127 -11.28 25.40 -9.04
CA VAL A 127 -9.86 25.61 -9.40
C VAL A 127 -9.33 24.34 -10.03
N VAL A 128 -8.67 24.46 -11.19
CA VAL A 128 -7.89 23.37 -11.78
C VAL A 128 -6.43 23.66 -11.55
N ASP A 129 -5.77 22.78 -10.78
CA ASP A 129 -4.33 22.84 -10.51
C ASP A 129 -3.58 22.03 -11.56
N ALA A 130 -3.02 22.73 -12.53
CA ALA A 130 -2.19 22.20 -13.60
C ALA A 130 -0.80 22.87 -13.61
N ILE A 131 -0.26 23.30 -12.43
CA ILE A 131 1.00 24.01 -12.37
C ILE A 131 2.17 23.02 -12.52
N PHE A 132 2.24 22.02 -11.62
CA PHE A 132 3.33 21.05 -11.62
C PHE A 132 2.78 19.62 -11.49
N GLY A 133 3.22 18.69 -12.35
CA GLY A 133 2.94 17.28 -12.24
C GLY A 133 3.91 16.55 -11.30
N ALA A 134 3.85 15.23 -11.29
CA ALA A 134 4.56 14.32 -10.38
C ALA A 134 6.10 14.45 -10.37
N GLY A 135 6.70 15.04 -11.40
CA GLY A 135 8.14 15.18 -11.55
C GLY A 135 8.79 16.35 -10.79
N LEU A 136 8.04 17.07 -9.96
CA LEU A 136 8.59 18.19 -9.19
C LEU A 136 9.55 17.67 -8.10
N SER A 137 10.77 18.26 -8.03
CA SER A 137 11.81 17.85 -7.09
C SER A 137 12.29 18.97 -6.14
N ARG A 138 11.58 20.10 -6.15
CA ARG A 138 11.92 21.27 -5.32
C ARG A 138 10.65 21.88 -4.73
N ALA A 139 10.79 22.58 -3.60
CA ALA A 139 9.67 23.24 -2.95
C ALA A 139 8.99 24.25 -3.90
N VAL A 140 7.66 24.26 -3.87
CA VAL A 140 6.87 25.27 -4.56
C VAL A 140 7.15 26.64 -3.94
N ALA A 141 7.44 27.65 -4.76
CA ALA A 141 7.84 28.96 -4.30
C ALA A 141 7.21 30.08 -5.15
N GLY A 142 7.35 31.32 -4.69
CA GLY A 142 6.93 32.53 -5.42
C GLY A 142 5.42 32.56 -5.73
N PRO A 143 5.02 33.05 -6.92
CA PRO A 143 3.61 33.20 -7.28
C PRO A 143 2.80 31.90 -7.20
N ALA A 144 3.41 30.75 -7.54
CA ALA A 144 2.74 29.46 -7.44
C ALA A 144 2.36 29.11 -5.99
N ALA A 145 3.31 29.24 -5.05
CA ALA A 145 3.04 28.98 -3.63
C ALA A 145 1.96 29.91 -3.07
N LEU A 146 2.01 31.21 -3.40
CA LEU A 146 1.03 32.18 -2.95
C LEU A 146 -0.36 31.88 -3.49
N THR A 147 -0.47 31.50 -4.78
CA THR A 147 -1.74 31.20 -5.42
C THR A 147 -2.35 29.89 -4.90
N LEU A 148 -1.52 28.85 -4.70
CA LEU A 148 -1.98 27.58 -4.12
C LEU A 148 -2.46 27.76 -2.66
N ALA A 149 -1.72 28.53 -1.86
CA ALA A 149 -2.14 28.86 -0.49
C ALA A 149 -3.49 29.62 -0.45
N ALA A 150 -3.67 30.58 -1.37
CA ALA A 150 -4.95 31.29 -1.50
C ALA A 150 -6.08 30.36 -1.97
N ALA A 151 -5.81 29.44 -2.91
CA ALA A 151 -6.78 28.43 -3.34
C ALA A 151 -7.21 27.53 -2.19
N ALA A 152 -6.26 27.02 -1.39
CA ALA A 152 -6.55 26.19 -0.22
C ALA A 152 -7.40 26.95 0.83
N SER A 153 -7.14 28.23 1.03
CA SER A 153 -7.88 29.08 1.98
C SER A 153 -9.28 29.44 1.48
N SER A 154 -9.57 29.28 0.20
CA SER A 154 -10.83 29.74 -0.42
C SER A 154 -11.99 28.75 -0.25
N ALA A 155 -11.77 27.58 0.32
CA ALA A 155 -12.72 26.47 0.44
C ALA A 155 -13.35 26.01 -0.91
N LYS A 156 -12.79 26.43 -2.05
CA LYS A 156 -13.24 26.02 -3.38
C LYS A 156 -12.69 24.62 -3.69
N PRO A 157 -13.44 23.75 -4.39
CA PRO A 157 -12.90 22.48 -4.81
C PRO A 157 -11.70 22.70 -5.77
N ILE A 158 -10.63 21.95 -5.53
CA ILE A 158 -9.43 21.93 -6.36
C ILE A 158 -9.40 20.59 -7.09
N VAL A 159 -9.24 20.63 -8.42
CA VAL A 159 -9.00 19.46 -9.26
C VAL A 159 -7.55 19.49 -9.70
N ALA A 160 -6.76 18.51 -9.27
CA ALA A 160 -5.37 18.39 -9.67
C ALA A 160 -5.22 17.57 -10.96
N VAL A 161 -4.43 18.11 -11.88
CA VAL A 161 -3.99 17.39 -13.08
C VAL A 161 -2.77 16.57 -12.69
N ASP A 162 -2.85 15.26 -12.83
CA ASP A 162 -1.86 14.25 -12.46
C ASP A 162 -1.71 14.12 -10.92
N VAL A 163 -1.13 15.08 -10.25
CA VAL A 163 -1.00 15.19 -8.79
C VAL A 163 -1.19 16.64 -8.33
N PRO A 164 -1.56 16.89 -7.07
CA PRO A 164 -1.52 18.25 -6.53
C PRO A 164 -0.13 18.86 -6.70
N SER A 165 -0.06 20.08 -7.22
CA SER A 165 1.24 20.77 -7.45
C SER A 165 2.03 20.93 -6.16
N GLY A 166 3.24 20.39 -6.13
CA GLY A 166 4.07 20.31 -4.95
C GLY A 166 4.10 18.93 -4.28
N LEU A 167 3.37 17.95 -4.80
CA LEU A 167 3.46 16.56 -4.35
C LEU A 167 4.51 15.80 -5.17
N MET A 168 5.40 15.09 -4.49
CA MET A 168 6.35 14.18 -5.13
C MET A 168 5.66 12.88 -5.54
N GLY A 169 5.66 12.58 -6.84
CA GLY A 169 4.98 11.39 -7.38
C GLY A 169 5.54 10.06 -6.88
N ASP A 170 6.82 9.98 -6.58
CA ASP A 170 7.49 8.74 -6.17
C ASP A 170 7.36 8.45 -4.67
N THR A 171 7.31 9.48 -3.84
CA THR A 171 7.40 9.34 -2.37
C THR A 171 6.13 9.75 -1.62
N GLY A 172 5.29 10.56 -2.25
CA GLY A 172 4.13 11.16 -1.59
C GLY A 172 4.48 12.31 -0.63
N GLU A 173 5.73 12.74 -0.58
CA GLU A 173 6.16 13.89 0.22
C GLU A 173 5.61 15.19 -0.34
N SER A 174 5.21 16.10 0.54
CA SER A 174 4.74 17.42 0.17
C SER A 174 5.85 18.44 0.18
N LEU A 175 6.07 19.07 -0.95
CA LEU A 175 6.95 20.20 -1.16
C LEU A 175 6.14 21.52 -1.29
N GLY A 176 5.03 21.63 -0.57
CA GLY A 176 4.11 22.77 -0.62
C GLY A 176 2.79 22.47 -1.33
N ALA A 177 2.44 21.20 -1.51
CA ALA A 177 1.16 20.80 -2.09
C ALA A 177 -0.01 21.14 -1.17
N VAL A 178 -1.13 21.51 -1.78
CA VAL A 178 -2.42 21.71 -1.11
C VAL A 178 -3.39 20.60 -1.44
N ALA A 179 -4.35 20.34 -0.54
CA ALA A 179 -5.29 19.25 -0.74
C ALA A 179 -6.22 19.52 -1.93
N ALA A 180 -6.34 18.54 -2.81
CA ALA A 180 -7.32 18.51 -3.89
C ALA A 180 -8.57 17.72 -3.47
N ALA A 181 -9.70 18.03 -4.08
CA ALA A 181 -10.92 17.21 -3.98
C ALA A 181 -10.85 16.01 -4.91
N LEU A 182 -10.17 16.19 -6.04
CA LEU A 182 -10.00 15.20 -7.10
C LEU A 182 -8.61 15.33 -7.72
N SER A 183 -7.94 14.22 -7.96
CA SER A 183 -6.75 14.15 -8.80
C SER A 183 -7.02 13.20 -9.97
N VAL A 184 -6.80 13.68 -11.19
CA VAL A 184 -6.94 12.85 -12.40
C VAL A 184 -5.55 12.56 -12.93
N THR A 185 -5.10 11.34 -12.75
CA THR A 185 -3.79 10.85 -13.20
C THR A 185 -3.94 9.95 -14.43
N PHE A 186 -2.87 9.72 -15.15
CA PHE A 186 -2.91 9.12 -16.47
C PHE A 186 -2.24 7.75 -16.50
N PHE A 187 -2.83 6.79 -17.21
CA PHE A 187 -2.34 5.45 -17.44
C PHE A 187 -2.18 4.60 -16.17
N ARG A 188 -1.35 5.06 -15.20
CA ARG A 188 -1.12 4.38 -13.91
C ARG A 188 -0.95 5.39 -12.78
N LYS A 189 -1.37 4.99 -11.58
CA LYS A 189 -1.03 5.74 -10.36
C LYS A 189 0.48 5.77 -10.15
N LYS A 190 0.97 6.80 -9.45
CA LYS A 190 2.32 6.87 -8.91
C LYS A 190 2.28 6.42 -7.44
N PRO A 191 3.41 5.95 -6.87
CA PRO A 191 3.47 5.58 -5.45
C PRO A 191 2.94 6.68 -4.53
N GLY A 192 3.20 7.94 -4.85
CA GLY A 192 2.79 9.12 -4.08
C GLY A 192 1.26 9.30 -3.95
N HIS A 193 0.46 8.70 -4.83
CA HIS A 193 -1.00 8.68 -4.66
C HIS A 193 -1.45 7.79 -3.49
N LEU A 194 -0.62 6.86 -3.05
CA LEU A 194 -0.96 5.89 -2.01
C LEU A 194 -0.18 6.09 -0.71
N LEU A 195 1.01 6.71 -0.79
CA LEU A 195 1.87 7.02 0.36
C LEU A 195 1.42 8.32 1.05
N LEU A 196 1.63 8.40 2.36
CA LEU A 196 1.35 9.62 3.13
C LEU A 196 2.50 10.63 3.04
N PRO A 197 2.18 11.93 3.02
CA PRO A 197 0.85 12.58 3.07
C PRO A 197 0.11 12.63 1.73
N GLY A 198 0.73 12.23 0.63
CA GLY A 198 0.18 12.34 -0.74
C GLY A 198 -1.22 11.76 -0.88
N ARG A 199 -1.47 10.59 -0.29
CA ARG A 199 -2.80 9.96 -0.29
C ARG A 199 -3.91 10.87 0.26
N LEU A 200 -3.61 11.68 1.28
CA LEU A 200 -4.58 12.62 1.84
C LEU A 200 -4.71 13.90 1.03
N LEU A 201 -3.64 14.27 0.32
CA LEU A 201 -3.61 15.50 -0.47
C LEU A 201 -4.25 15.30 -1.86
N CYS A 202 -4.24 14.09 -2.42
CA CYS A 202 -4.79 13.81 -3.74
C CYS A 202 -6.33 13.80 -3.79
N GLY A 203 -7.03 13.66 -2.64
CA GLY A 203 -8.47 13.46 -2.61
C GLY A 203 -8.88 12.16 -3.31
N GLU A 204 -9.98 12.18 -4.06
CA GLU A 204 -10.34 11.09 -4.96
C GLU A 204 -9.32 10.99 -6.09
N VAL A 205 -8.81 9.79 -6.37
CA VAL A 205 -7.83 9.57 -7.46
C VAL A 205 -8.48 8.78 -8.59
N VAL A 206 -8.58 9.39 -9.77
CA VAL A 206 -9.06 8.74 -10.99
C VAL A 206 -7.87 8.48 -11.91
N VAL A 207 -7.76 7.24 -12.40
CA VAL A 207 -6.80 6.87 -13.45
C VAL A 207 -7.48 6.93 -14.80
N ALA A 208 -7.09 7.89 -15.62
CA ALA A 208 -7.65 8.05 -16.96
C ALA A 208 -6.85 7.28 -18.01
N ASP A 209 -7.57 6.59 -18.90
CA ASP A 209 -6.98 6.05 -20.12
C ASP A 209 -6.76 7.19 -21.12
N ILE A 210 -5.51 7.35 -21.53
CA ILE A 210 -5.09 8.36 -22.51
C ILE A 210 -4.63 7.75 -23.84
N GLY A 211 -4.81 6.44 -24.03
CA GLY A 211 -4.37 5.70 -25.21
C GLY A 211 -2.96 5.13 -25.12
N THR A 212 -2.34 5.12 -23.92
CA THR A 212 -1.06 4.44 -23.70
C THR A 212 -1.27 2.92 -23.72
N PRO A 213 -0.64 2.15 -24.63
CA PRO A 213 -0.84 0.71 -24.73
C PRO A 213 -0.30 -0.01 -23.49
N VAL A 214 -1.07 -0.97 -22.94
CA VAL A 214 -0.62 -1.77 -21.78
C VAL A 214 0.67 -2.53 -22.06
N SER A 215 0.95 -2.88 -23.32
CA SER A 215 2.19 -3.57 -23.74
C SER A 215 3.47 -2.79 -23.43
N VAL A 216 3.41 -1.46 -23.21
CA VAL A 216 4.60 -0.69 -22.79
C VAL A 216 5.10 -1.16 -21.43
N LEU A 217 4.24 -1.73 -20.58
CA LEU A 217 4.63 -2.23 -19.26
C LEU A 217 5.56 -3.44 -19.32
N GLU A 218 5.56 -4.19 -20.41
CA GLU A 218 6.51 -5.29 -20.65
C GLU A 218 7.95 -4.77 -20.77
N ARG A 219 8.12 -3.53 -21.23
CA ARG A 219 9.43 -2.88 -21.37
C ARG A 219 9.79 -2.03 -20.14
N VAL A 220 8.78 -1.41 -19.49
CA VAL A 220 8.97 -0.61 -18.28
C VAL A 220 9.26 -1.49 -17.06
N VAL A 221 8.71 -2.71 -17.02
CA VAL A 221 8.86 -3.73 -15.96
C VAL A 221 8.61 -3.14 -14.57
N PRO A 222 7.35 -2.82 -14.21
CA PRO A 222 7.03 -2.25 -12.91
C PRO A 222 7.45 -3.17 -11.76
N GLN A 223 7.96 -2.57 -10.69
CA GLN A 223 8.35 -3.28 -9.45
C GLN A 223 7.53 -2.83 -8.23
N THR A 224 6.54 -1.95 -8.45
CA THR A 224 5.65 -1.45 -7.40
C THR A 224 4.20 -1.66 -7.83
N PHE A 225 3.38 -2.12 -6.89
CA PHE A 225 1.97 -2.44 -7.16
C PHE A 225 1.07 -1.90 -6.04
N GLU A 226 -0.16 -1.52 -6.38
CA GLU A 226 -1.22 -1.29 -5.39
C GLU A 226 -1.72 -2.65 -4.88
N ASN A 227 -1.92 -2.80 -3.57
CA ASN A 227 -2.41 -4.04 -3.00
C ASN A 227 -3.87 -4.30 -3.41
N HIS A 228 -4.04 -5.30 -4.23
CA HIS A 228 -5.33 -5.69 -4.77
C HIS A 228 -5.44 -7.23 -4.83
N PRO A 229 -6.63 -7.81 -4.62
CA PRO A 229 -6.83 -9.27 -4.69
C PRO A 229 -6.27 -9.93 -5.95
N ALA A 230 -6.29 -9.25 -7.08
CA ALA A 230 -5.75 -9.75 -8.34
C ALA A 230 -4.26 -10.17 -8.29
N LEU A 231 -3.49 -9.68 -7.30
CA LEU A 231 -2.07 -10.04 -7.13
C LEU A 231 -1.85 -11.38 -6.44
N TRP A 232 -2.80 -11.82 -5.63
CA TRP A 232 -2.60 -12.95 -4.71
C TRP A 232 -3.78 -13.93 -4.62
N LEU A 233 -4.95 -13.58 -5.15
CA LEU A 233 -6.18 -14.37 -5.01
C LEU A 233 -6.05 -15.79 -5.60
N SER A 234 -5.30 -15.93 -6.71
CA SER A 234 -5.03 -17.25 -7.31
C SER A 234 -4.17 -18.17 -6.43
N GLN A 235 -3.48 -17.61 -5.43
CA GLN A 235 -2.64 -18.32 -4.48
C GLN A 235 -3.31 -18.45 -3.10
N LEU A 236 -4.50 -17.86 -2.92
CA LEU A 236 -5.23 -17.95 -1.65
C LEU A 236 -5.66 -19.39 -1.41
N PRO A 237 -5.28 -20.00 -0.27
CA PRO A 237 -5.63 -21.39 0.01
C PRO A 237 -7.14 -21.64 0.00
N GLN A 238 -7.58 -22.62 -0.76
CA GLN A 238 -8.96 -23.05 -0.86
C GLN A 238 -9.14 -24.43 -0.23
N ALA A 239 -10.16 -24.58 0.62
CA ALA A 239 -10.51 -25.88 1.19
C ALA A 239 -11.04 -26.83 0.11
N ARG A 240 -10.56 -28.08 0.10
CA ARG A 240 -10.95 -29.13 -0.85
C ARG A 240 -11.64 -30.29 -0.13
N HIS A 241 -12.48 -31.03 -0.82
CA HIS A 241 -13.21 -32.19 -0.23
C HIS A 241 -12.30 -33.27 0.39
N GLY A 242 -11.06 -33.39 -0.08
CA GLY A 242 -10.09 -34.35 0.46
C GLY A 242 -9.23 -33.82 1.62
N ASP A 243 -9.41 -32.55 2.01
CA ASP A 243 -8.59 -31.96 3.06
C ASP A 243 -8.95 -32.49 4.46
N ASN A 244 -7.93 -32.50 5.29
CA ASN A 244 -8.05 -32.77 6.72
C ASN A 244 -7.25 -31.72 7.51
N LYS A 245 -7.36 -31.76 8.83
CA LYS A 245 -6.68 -30.78 9.69
C LYS A 245 -5.16 -30.70 9.51
N TYR A 246 -4.52 -31.74 9.02
CA TYR A 246 -3.06 -31.76 8.80
C TYR A 246 -2.70 -31.22 7.42
N THR A 247 -3.49 -31.51 6.39
CA THR A 247 -3.23 -30.97 5.03
C THR A 247 -3.45 -29.47 4.94
N ARG A 248 -4.31 -28.92 5.82
CA ARG A 248 -4.56 -27.49 5.95
C ARG A 248 -3.54 -26.75 6.82
N GLY A 249 -2.46 -27.41 7.22
CA GLY A 249 -1.35 -26.84 7.94
C GLY A 249 -1.55 -26.67 9.45
N HIS A 250 -0.43 -26.59 10.16
CA HIS A 250 -0.38 -26.44 11.60
C HIS A 250 0.44 -25.18 11.97
N ALA A 251 -0.23 -24.17 12.48
CA ALA A 251 0.36 -22.93 12.96
C ALA A 251 0.82 -23.07 14.43
N LEU A 252 2.07 -22.74 14.72
CA LEU A 252 2.60 -22.70 16.09
C LEU A 252 2.95 -21.26 16.49
N ILE A 253 2.37 -20.79 17.59
CA ILE A 253 2.57 -19.45 18.15
C ILE A 253 3.31 -19.57 19.47
N CYS A 254 4.38 -18.80 19.67
CA CYS A 254 4.96 -18.58 20.97
C CYS A 254 4.20 -17.46 21.69
N GLY A 255 3.42 -17.83 22.71
CA GLY A 255 2.74 -16.89 23.57
C GLY A 255 3.57 -16.54 24.82
N GLY A 256 3.27 -15.39 25.40
CA GLY A 256 3.94 -14.88 26.58
C GLY A 256 3.02 -14.70 27.79
N TYR A 257 3.55 -14.08 28.84
CA TYR A 257 2.87 -13.74 30.08
C TYR A 257 3.50 -12.46 30.66
N PRO A 258 2.74 -11.52 31.24
CA PRO A 258 1.28 -11.53 31.45
C PRO A 258 0.44 -11.12 30.24
N MET A 259 1.02 -10.68 29.14
CA MET A 259 0.34 -10.16 27.95
C MET A 259 -0.29 -11.29 27.10
N THR A 260 -1.24 -12.02 27.66
CA THR A 260 -1.81 -13.22 27.01
C THR A 260 -2.74 -12.91 25.85
N GLY A 261 -3.30 -11.70 25.77
CA GLY A 261 -4.29 -11.27 24.75
C GLY A 261 -3.74 -11.33 23.32
N ALA A 262 -2.50 -10.88 23.12
CA ALA A 262 -1.84 -10.77 21.84
C ALA A 262 -1.78 -12.13 21.09
N ALA A 263 -1.19 -13.15 21.71
CA ALA A 263 -1.09 -14.48 21.10
C ALA A 263 -2.47 -15.16 20.92
N ARG A 264 -3.44 -14.85 21.77
CA ARG A 264 -4.83 -15.37 21.67
C ARG A 264 -5.55 -14.76 20.47
N MET A 265 -5.43 -13.47 20.23
CA MET A 265 -5.99 -12.79 19.05
C MET A 265 -5.35 -13.32 17.76
N ALA A 266 -4.01 -13.45 17.75
CA ALA A 266 -3.29 -14.03 16.62
C ALA A 266 -3.75 -15.46 16.32
N ALA A 267 -3.96 -16.30 17.35
CA ALA A 267 -4.41 -17.67 17.17
C ALA A 267 -5.84 -17.76 16.59
N ARG A 268 -6.76 -16.90 17.06
CA ARG A 268 -8.11 -16.82 16.50
C ARG A 268 -8.08 -16.43 15.02
N ALA A 269 -7.28 -15.41 14.70
CA ALA A 269 -7.13 -14.96 13.32
C ALA A 269 -6.53 -16.05 12.42
N ALA A 270 -5.48 -16.76 12.86
CA ALA A 270 -4.89 -17.87 12.11
C ALA A 270 -5.91 -19.01 11.86
N ALA A 271 -6.71 -19.36 12.87
CA ALA A 271 -7.77 -20.35 12.73
C ALA A 271 -8.88 -19.90 11.74
N ARG A 272 -9.30 -18.61 11.81
CA ARG A 272 -10.28 -18.02 10.88
C ARG A 272 -9.78 -17.96 9.45
N MET A 273 -8.45 -17.83 9.27
CA MET A 273 -7.81 -17.90 7.94
C MET A 273 -7.71 -19.33 7.39
N GLY A 274 -8.12 -20.34 8.15
CA GLY A 274 -8.23 -21.69 7.67
C GLY A 274 -7.08 -22.62 8.02
N ALA A 275 -6.12 -22.22 8.87
CA ALA A 275 -5.14 -23.14 9.42
C ALA A 275 -5.86 -24.33 10.07
N GLY A 276 -5.51 -25.56 9.68
CA GLY A 276 -6.19 -26.77 10.15
C GLY A 276 -5.96 -27.09 11.63
N LEU A 277 -4.80 -26.67 12.14
CA LEU A 277 -4.42 -26.75 13.55
C LEU A 277 -3.73 -25.44 13.96
N VAL A 278 -4.03 -24.98 15.16
CA VAL A 278 -3.34 -23.87 15.80
C VAL A 278 -2.94 -24.29 17.21
N THR A 279 -1.65 -24.10 17.54
CA THR A 279 -1.10 -24.35 18.89
C THR A 279 -0.45 -23.09 19.42
N ILE A 280 -0.73 -22.74 20.67
CA ILE A 280 0.06 -21.71 21.40
C ILE A 280 0.95 -22.44 22.41
N ALA A 281 2.25 -22.22 22.30
CA ALA A 281 3.26 -22.67 23.26
C ALA A 281 3.58 -21.56 24.26
N VAL A 282 3.38 -21.80 25.55
CA VAL A 282 3.41 -20.77 26.60
C VAL A 282 4.26 -21.16 27.81
N PRO A 283 4.79 -20.20 28.59
CA PRO A 283 5.38 -20.47 29.89
C PRO A 283 4.41 -21.25 30.79
N GLU A 284 4.94 -22.11 31.66
CA GLU A 284 4.13 -22.98 32.53
C GLU A 284 3.10 -22.20 33.38
N ILE A 285 3.49 -21.06 33.93
CA ILE A 285 2.60 -20.21 34.71
C ILE A 285 1.40 -19.67 33.90
N ALA A 286 1.51 -19.58 32.59
CA ALA A 286 0.46 -19.08 31.70
C ALA A 286 -0.51 -20.18 31.23
N LEU A 287 -0.15 -21.46 31.34
CA LEU A 287 -0.97 -22.57 30.84
C LEU A 287 -2.44 -22.49 31.29
N PRO A 288 -2.77 -22.31 32.60
CA PRO A 288 -4.16 -22.25 33.04
C PRO A 288 -4.93 -21.08 32.41
N VAL A 289 -4.26 -19.92 32.24
CA VAL A 289 -4.88 -18.72 31.68
C VAL A 289 -5.24 -18.91 30.22
N TYR A 290 -4.36 -19.49 29.43
CA TYR A 290 -4.62 -19.77 28.02
C TYR A 290 -5.64 -20.91 27.84
N ALA A 291 -5.51 -21.99 28.64
CA ALA A 291 -6.42 -23.15 28.57
C ALA A 291 -7.87 -22.78 28.94
N ALA A 292 -8.05 -21.89 29.91
CA ALA A 292 -9.39 -21.42 30.29
C ALA A 292 -10.04 -20.54 29.22
N ALA A 293 -9.24 -19.86 28.39
CA ALA A 293 -9.73 -18.88 27.41
C ALA A 293 -9.86 -19.42 25.99
N LEU A 294 -9.33 -20.61 25.71
CA LEU A 294 -9.27 -21.19 24.37
C LEU A 294 -9.93 -22.57 24.34
N THR A 295 -10.66 -22.86 23.26
CA THR A 295 -11.38 -24.13 23.08
C THR A 295 -10.79 -24.96 21.94
N SER A 296 -10.76 -24.43 20.72
CA SER A 296 -10.24 -25.13 19.53
C SER A 296 -8.75 -24.97 19.31
N VAL A 297 -8.13 -23.98 19.94
CA VAL A 297 -6.69 -23.74 19.89
C VAL A 297 -6.01 -24.56 20.98
N MET A 298 -5.03 -25.37 20.60
CA MET A 298 -4.27 -26.19 21.54
C MET A 298 -3.29 -25.33 22.34
N VAL A 299 -3.12 -25.64 23.62
CA VAL A 299 -2.13 -24.97 24.48
C VAL A 299 -1.08 -25.99 24.92
N GLN A 300 0.20 -25.66 24.75
CA GLN A 300 1.32 -26.49 25.15
C GLN A 300 2.34 -25.73 26.01
N ARG A 301 3.04 -26.45 26.85
CA ARG A 301 4.13 -25.87 27.66
C ARG A 301 5.35 -25.57 26.80
N LEU A 302 5.98 -24.43 27.08
CA LEU A 302 7.29 -24.00 26.55
C LEU A 302 8.10 -23.36 27.66
N ALA A 303 8.64 -24.20 28.57
CA ALA A 303 9.40 -23.76 29.73
C ALA A 303 10.88 -24.10 29.61
N THR A 304 11.24 -25.16 28.91
CA THR A 304 12.61 -25.67 28.82
C THR A 304 13.10 -25.75 27.36
N ALA A 305 14.39 -26.01 27.18
CA ALA A 305 14.99 -26.27 25.87
C ALA A 305 14.41 -27.52 25.21
N GLU A 306 14.17 -28.57 26.02
CA GLU A 306 13.58 -29.83 25.58
C GLU A 306 12.14 -29.63 25.08
N ASP A 307 11.36 -28.74 25.73
CA ASP A 307 10.02 -28.36 25.22
C ASP A 307 10.13 -27.70 23.82
N LEU A 308 11.11 -26.82 23.66
CA LEU A 308 11.35 -26.15 22.37
C LEU A 308 11.77 -27.17 21.30
N GLU A 309 12.73 -28.05 21.60
CA GLU A 309 13.19 -29.08 20.67
C GLU A 309 12.05 -30.03 20.26
N ARG A 310 11.22 -30.45 21.21
CA ARG A 310 10.02 -31.27 20.94
C ARG A 310 9.03 -30.57 20.00
N LEU A 311 8.76 -29.28 20.23
CA LEU A 311 7.84 -28.51 19.41
C LEU A 311 8.40 -28.28 17.99
N LEU A 312 9.69 -27.97 17.88
CA LEU A 312 10.36 -27.77 16.60
C LEU A 312 10.60 -29.09 15.86
N GLY A 313 10.72 -30.22 16.56
CA GLY A 313 10.84 -31.57 16.00
C GLY A 313 9.54 -32.09 15.38
N ASP A 314 8.39 -31.54 15.74
CA ASP A 314 7.11 -31.92 15.14
C ASP A 314 7.02 -31.43 13.68
N ARG A 315 7.19 -32.37 12.73
CA ARG A 315 7.14 -32.07 11.29
C ARG A 315 5.75 -31.65 10.77
N ARG A 316 4.70 -31.80 11.58
CA ARG A 316 3.35 -31.36 11.24
C ARG A 316 3.19 -29.84 11.37
N VAL A 317 4.00 -29.21 12.20
CA VAL A 317 4.04 -27.75 12.31
C VAL A 317 4.60 -27.18 11.00
N SER A 318 3.81 -26.39 10.30
CA SER A 318 4.15 -25.85 8.99
C SER A 318 4.59 -24.39 9.00
N ALA A 319 4.23 -23.60 10.02
CA ALA A 319 4.66 -22.21 10.17
C ALA A 319 4.71 -21.78 11.65
N PHE A 320 5.52 -20.78 11.92
CA PHE A 320 5.74 -20.22 13.26
C PHE A 320 5.39 -18.73 13.34
N LEU A 321 4.89 -18.32 14.51
CA LEU A 321 4.78 -16.91 14.93
C LEU A 321 5.41 -16.76 16.30
N ILE A 322 6.24 -15.73 16.46
CA ILE A 322 6.80 -15.34 17.73
C ILE A 322 6.90 -13.82 17.83
N GLY A 323 6.69 -13.29 19.02
CA GLY A 323 6.82 -11.87 19.35
C GLY A 323 5.60 -11.29 20.04
N PRO A 324 4.36 -11.49 19.57
CA PRO A 324 3.19 -10.93 20.21
C PRO A 324 3.09 -11.32 21.69
N GLY A 325 3.30 -10.35 22.59
CA GLY A 325 3.26 -10.53 24.05
C GLY A 325 4.36 -11.39 24.63
N ALA A 326 5.50 -11.55 23.95
CA ALA A 326 6.62 -12.37 24.43
C ALA A 326 7.30 -11.82 25.69
N GLY A 327 7.15 -10.51 25.95
CA GLY A 327 7.68 -9.81 27.10
C GLY A 327 8.91 -8.95 26.78
N ALA A 328 9.00 -7.80 27.45
CA ALA A 328 9.99 -6.76 27.17
C ALA A 328 11.13 -6.69 28.19
N ASP A 329 11.13 -7.49 29.26
CA ASP A 329 12.25 -7.53 30.17
C ASP A 329 13.47 -8.30 29.59
N ALA A 330 14.64 -8.07 30.14
CA ALA A 330 15.90 -8.60 29.58
C ALA A 330 15.92 -10.13 29.50
N ALA A 331 15.28 -10.84 30.42
CA ALA A 331 15.25 -12.29 30.42
C ALA A 331 14.29 -12.82 29.34
N ALA A 332 13.11 -12.23 29.20
CA ALA A 332 12.15 -12.54 28.16
C ALA A 332 12.73 -12.28 26.76
N MET A 333 13.41 -11.14 26.58
CA MET A 333 14.09 -10.80 25.32
C MET A 333 15.19 -11.80 24.96
N ALA A 334 16.03 -12.20 25.92
CA ALA A 334 17.06 -13.21 25.68
C ALA A 334 16.46 -14.57 25.29
N GLN A 335 15.39 -15.00 25.95
CA GLN A 335 14.69 -16.23 25.60
C GLN A 335 14.02 -16.12 24.23
N THR A 336 13.40 -14.99 23.92
CA THR A 336 12.77 -14.74 22.61
C THR A 336 13.82 -14.83 21.50
N ARG A 337 14.99 -14.22 21.68
CA ARG A 337 16.12 -14.33 20.73
C ARG A 337 16.52 -15.79 20.48
N VAL A 338 16.71 -16.59 21.53
CA VAL A 338 17.06 -18.03 21.42
C VAL A 338 15.98 -18.78 20.61
N ARG A 339 14.70 -18.56 20.92
CA ARG A 339 13.57 -19.20 20.24
C ARG A 339 13.48 -18.80 18.78
N VAL A 340 13.64 -17.51 18.46
CA VAL A 340 13.67 -17.00 17.06
C VAL A 340 14.76 -17.72 16.26
N LEU A 341 15.99 -17.73 16.78
CA LEU A 341 17.12 -18.39 16.10
C LEU A 341 16.88 -19.89 15.88
N ALA A 342 16.26 -20.57 16.86
CA ALA A 342 15.93 -21.99 16.73
C ALA A 342 14.84 -22.23 15.67
N MET A 343 13.81 -21.38 15.59
CA MET A 343 12.75 -21.48 14.59
C MET A 343 13.28 -21.24 13.18
N LEU A 344 14.08 -20.18 12.97
CA LEU A 344 14.67 -19.85 11.66
C LEU A 344 15.57 -20.97 11.14
N ARG A 345 16.34 -21.67 12.01
CA ARG A 345 17.16 -22.84 11.62
C ARG A 345 16.36 -24.00 11.08
N THR A 346 15.07 -24.10 11.38
CA THR A 346 14.22 -25.16 10.81
C THR A 346 13.97 -25.01 9.31
N GLY A 347 14.20 -23.82 8.75
CA GLY A 347 13.89 -23.48 7.34
C GLY A 347 12.40 -23.38 7.04
N ARG A 348 11.51 -23.52 8.04
CA ARG A 348 10.06 -23.40 7.87
C ARG A 348 9.62 -21.93 7.91
N PRO A 349 8.48 -21.58 7.25
CA PRO A 349 7.93 -20.24 7.30
C PRO A 349 7.83 -19.70 8.72
N THR A 350 8.43 -18.54 8.95
CA THR A 350 8.50 -17.91 10.28
C THR A 350 8.08 -16.45 10.18
N LEU A 351 7.13 -16.05 11.02
CA LEU A 351 6.69 -14.68 11.16
C LEU A 351 7.23 -14.11 12.48
N LEU A 352 7.92 -12.98 12.38
CA LEU A 352 8.46 -12.23 13.52
C LEU A 352 7.74 -10.88 13.63
N ASP A 353 7.18 -10.59 14.80
CA ASP A 353 6.48 -9.33 15.08
C ASP A 353 6.88 -8.82 16.49
N ALA A 354 6.62 -7.57 16.77
CA ALA A 354 6.73 -6.97 18.10
C ALA A 354 8.05 -7.31 18.83
N ASP A 355 7.96 -7.95 20.01
CA ASP A 355 9.12 -8.27 20.85
C ASP A 355 10.16 -9.15 20.16
N ALA A 356 9.78 -9.97 19.17
CA ALA A 356 10.73 -10.76 18.39
C ALA A 356 11.62 -9.88 17.50
N ILE A 357 11.13 -8.78 17.01
CA ILE A 357 11.90 -7.78 16.26
C ILE A 357 12.82 -7.02 17.22
N THR A 358 12.26 -6.52 18.32
CA THR A 358 12.98 -5.74 19.33
C THR A 358 14.12 -6.54 20.00
N ALA A 359 13.98 -7.86 20.13
CA ALA A 359 15.00 -8.73 20.72
C ALA A 359 16.36 -8.72 19.96
N PHE A 360 16.38 -8.18 18.74
CA PHE A 360 17.61 -8.06 17.93
C PHE A 360 18.10 -6.60 17.79
N GLU A 361 17.55 -5.65 18.53
CA GLU A 361 17.95 -4.23 18.47
C GLU A 361 19.47 -4.05 18.69
N SER A 362 20.08 -4.80 19.62
CA SER A 362 21.52 -4.74 19.92
C SER A 362 22.40 -5.46 18.90
N ASP A 363 21.85 -6.34 18.07
CA ASP A 363 22.59 -7.14 17.10
C ASP A 363 21.70 -7.55 15.91
N PRO A 364 21.33 -6.58 15.05
CA PRO A 364 20.50 -6.84 13.88
C PRO A 364 21.12 -7.84 12.89
N LEU A 365 22.46 -7.88 12.80
CA LEU A 365 23.16 -8.77 11.88
C LEU A 365 22.95 -10.24 12.21
N ALA A 366 22.83 -10.60 13.48
CA ALA A 366 22.54 -11.97 13.88
C ALA A 366 21.17 -12.44 13.37
N LEU A 367 20.17 -11.54 13.29
CA LEU A 367 18.90 -11.86 12.69
C LEU A 367 19.03 -12.05 11.17
N ASP A 368 19.67 -11.10 10.49
CA ASP A 368 19.86 -11.14 9.02
C ASP A 368 20.56 -12.45 8.61
N GLN A 369 21.61 -12.87 9.34
CA GLN A 369 22.35 -14.11 9.06
C GLN A 369 21.55 -15.39 9.39
N ALA A 370 20.59 -15.31 10.31
CA ALA A 370 19.78 -16.46 10.69
C ALA A 370 18.60 -16.72 9.74
N ILE A 371 18.20 -15.75 8.94
CA ILE A 371 17.09 -15.89 7.99
C ILE A 371 17.60 -16.64 6.75
N VAL A 372 17.40 -17.95 6.74
CA VAL A 372 17.80 -18.85 5.63
C VAL A 372 16.62 -19.47 4.89
N GLY A 373 15.40 -19.23 5.37
CA GLY A 373 14.15 -19.76 4.81
C GLY A 373 13.07 -18.69 4.70
N PRO A 374 11.84 -19.08 4.36
CA PRO A 374 10.72 -18.14 4.24
C PRO A 374 10.48 -17.38 5.54
N CYS A 375 10.63 -16.07 5.52
CA CYS A 375 10.46 -15.22 6.69
C CYS A 375 9.66 -13.97 6.37
N VAL A 376 8.79 -13.54 7.30
CA VAL A 376 8.07 -12.28 7.24
C VAL A 376 8.37 -11.49 8.52
N LEU A 377 8.69 -10.22 8.36
CA LEU A 377 8.85 -9.25 9.45
C LEU A 377 7.72 -8.23 9.36
N THR A 378 7.05 -7.93 10.48
CA THR A 378 5.92 -7.00 10.50
C THR A 378 6.14 -5.79 11.41
N PRO A 379 7.24 -5.02 11.26
CA PRO A 379 7.52 -3.88 12.11
C PRO A 379 6.54 -2.72 11.88
N HIS A 380 6.18 -1.98 12.93
CA HIS A 380 5.76 -0.59 12.82
C HIS A 380 7.00 0.31 12.76
N ASP A 381 6.82 1.62 12.50
CA ASP A 381 7.96 2.55 12.33
C ASP A 381 8.95 2.52 13.50
N GLY A 382 8.49 2.43 14.74
CA GLY A 382 9.37 2.37 15.92
C GLY A 382 10.19 1.08 16.00
N GLU A 383 9.60 -0.08 15.71
CA GLU A 383 10.32 -1.37 15.63
C GLU A 383 11.27 -1.40 14.45
N PHE A 384 10.85 -0.84 13.31
CA PHE A 384 11.68 -0.72 12.12
C PHE A 384 12.96 0.08 12.40
N ALA A 385 12.83 1.23 13.05
CA ALA A 385 13.97 2.10 13.37
C ALA A 385 15.00 1.45 14.30
N ARG A 386 14.57 0.51 15.18
CA ARG A 386 15.48 -0.24 16.05
C ARG A 386 16.31 -1.28 15.30
N LEU A 387 15.73 -1.88 14.27
CA LEU A 387 16.36 -2.97 13.52
C LEU A 387 17.09 -2.48 12.26
N PHE A 388 16.52 -1.45 11.59
CA PHE A 388 16.98 -0.97 10.31
C PHE A 388 17.29 0.53 10.35
N SER A 389 18.54 0.90 10.28
CA SER A 389 19.00 2.30 10.17
C SER A 389 19.02 2.78 8.70
N THR A 390 17.92 2.62 7.97
CA THR A 390 17.80 3.01 6.57
C THR A 390 17.09 4.35 6.45
N GLY A 391 17.74 5.32 5.82
CA GLY A 391 17.13 6.60 5.45
C GLY A 391 16.27 6.48 4.18
N GLY A 392 15.56 7.56 3.85
CA GLY A 392 14.74 7.69 2.66
C GLY A 392 13.24 7.58 2.94
N ASP A 393 12.46 7.63 1.85
CA ASP A 393 11.01 7.45 1.90
C ASP A 393 10.61 6.02 2.33
N LYS A 394 9.34 5.85 2.66
CA LYS A 394 8.82 4.57 3.20
C LYS A 394 9.01 3.41 2.24
N LEU A 395 8.82 3.60 0.94
CA LEU A 395 8.98 2.56 -0.08
C LEU A 395 10.44 2.13 -0.20
N SER A 396 11.35 3.09 -0.32
CA SER A 396 12.80 2.86 -0.47
C SER A 396 13.39 2.16 0.73
N ARG A 397 13.08 2.61 1.96
CA ARG A 397 13.58 1.99 3.19
C ARG A 397 13.03 0.59 3.43
N THR A 398 11.75 0.32 3.09
CA THR A 398 11.18 -1.02 3.21
C THR A 398 11.86 -2.00 2.26
N ARG A 399 12.10 -1.59 1.01
CA ARG A 399 12.88 -2.39 0.04
C ARG A 399 14.31 -2.66 0.51
N ALA A 400 14.98 -1.65 1.05
CA ALA A 400 16.33 -1.82 1.59
C ALA A 400 16.39 -2.81 2.74
N ALA A 401 15.40 -2.75 3.66
CA ALA A 401 15.27 -3.68 4.76
C ALA A 401 15.01 -5.12 4.29
N ALA A 402 14.12 -5.31 3.31
CA ALA A 402 13.83 -6.63 2.74
C ALA A 402 15.06 -7.24 2.07
N ARG A 403 15.77 -6.46 1.24
CA ARG A 403 17.02 -6.93 0.61
C ARG A 403 18.09 -7.29 1.63
N ARG A 404 18.27 -6.48 2.69
CA ARG A 404 19.27 -6.71 3.72
C ARG A 404 18.97 -7.96 4.55
N SER A 405 17.74 -8.11 5.00
CA SER A 405 17.35 -9.21 5.88
C SER A 405 17.07 -10.52 5.16
N GLY A 406 16.83 -10.52 3.86
CA GLY A 406 16.36 -11.69 3.13
C GLY A 406 14.91 -12.08 3.43
N ALA A 407 14.17 -11.28 4.21
CA ALA A 407 12.78 -11.50 4.57
C ALA A 407 11.82 -10.61 3.76
N VAL A 408 10.55 -11.01 3.68
CA VAL A 408 9.47 -10.10 3.33
C VAL A 408 9.26 -9.15 4.51
N VAL A 409 9.28 -7.84 4.25
CA VAL A 409 9.08 -6.82 5.28
C VAL A 409 7.75 -6.13 5.06
N VAL A 410 6.89 -6.13 6.07
CA VAL A 410 5.63 -5.39 6.15
C VAL A 410 5.83 -4.18 7.06
N LEU A 411 6.17 -3.03 6.50
CA LEU A 411 6.29 -1.80 7.28
C LEU A 411 4.90 -1.21 7.51
N LYS A 412 4.38 -1.47 8.71
CA LYS A 412 3.01 -1.10 9.11
C LYS A 412 2.80 0.41 9.15
N GLY A 413 1.57 0.84 8.90
CA GLY A 413 1.10 2.22 8.96
C GLY A 413 -0.19 2.38 8.18
N SER A 414 -0.74 3.59 8.13
CA SER A 414 -1.93 3.88 7.32
C SER A 414 -1.68 3.70 5.82
N ASP A 415 -0.42 3.73 5.41
CA ASP A 415 0.12 3.48 4.08
C ASP A 415 1.09 2.29 4.12
N THR A 416 0.65 1.15 4.63
CA THR A 416 1.49 -0.05 4.79
C THR A 416 2.18 -0.42 3.47
N VAL A 417 3.51 -0.58 3.55
CA VAL A 417 4.35 -1.05 2.44
C VAL A 417 4.85 -2.45 2.72
N ILE A 418 4.71 -3.34 1.75
CA ILE A 418 5.19 -4.71 1.79
C ILE A 418 6.27 -4.85 0.73
N ALA A 419 7.46 -5.31 1.09
CA ALA A 419 8.54 -5.52 0.13
C ALA A 419 9.18 -6.89 0.28
N SER A 420 9.59 -7.48 -0.84
CA SER A 420 10.33 -8.74 -0.89
C SER A 420 11.82 -8.51 -1.20
N PRO A 421 12.68 -9.49 -0.90
CA PRO A 421 14.13 -9.36 -1.08
C PRO A 421 14.57 -9.10 -2.52
N ASP A 422 13.81 -9.55 -3.51
CA ASP A 422 14.02 -9.34 -4.94
C ASP A 422 13.66 -7.92 -5.42
N GLY A 423 13.13 -7.06 -4.53
CA GLY A 423 12.84 -5.65 -4.79
C GLY A 423 11.41 -5.35 -5.19
N LEU A 424 10.55 -6.35 -5.33
CA LEU A 424 9.14 -6.14 -5.57
C LEU A 424 8.47 -5.51 -4.32
N ALA A 425 7.60 -4.53 -4.52
CA ALA A 425 6.89 -3.88 -3.42
C ALA A 425 5.40 -3.69 -3.71
N ILE A 426 4.59 -3.76 -2.66
CA ILE A 426 3.15 -3.61 -2.71
C ILE A 426 2.74 -2.56 -1.68
N ILE A 427 1.97 -1.55 -2.09
CA ILE A 427 1.46 -0.49 -1.22
C ILE A 427 -0.02 -0.73 -0.95
N ASN A 428 -0.40 -0.78 0.33
CA ASN A 428 -1.79 -1.02 0.72
C ASN A 428 -2.52 0.29 1.01
N ALA A 429 -3.70 0.45 0.41
CA ALA A 429 -4.49 1.67 0.51
C ALA A 429 -5.87 1.48 1.14
N ASN A 430 -6.31 0.25 1.46
CA ASN A 430 -7.67 -0.02 1.94
C ASN A 430 -7.83 0.03 3.47
N ALA A 431 -6.76 0.33 4.23
CA ALA A 431 -6.83 0.35 5.69
C ALA A 431 -7.54 1.62 6.20
N PRO A 432 -8.66 1.49 6.94
CA PRO A 432 -9.36 2.62 7.55
C PRO A 432 -8.65 3.09 8.84
N PRO A 433 -8.87 4.34 9.27
CA PRO A 433 -8.30 4.87 10.52
C PRO A 433 -8.73 4.10 11.78
N THR A 434 -9.85 3.39 11.74
CA THR A 434 -10.37 2.56 12.85
C THR A 434 -9.44 1.41 13.24
N LEU A 435 -8.50 1.02 12.36
CA LEU A 435 -7.44 0.05 12.69
C LEU A 435 -6.39 0.57 13.69
N ALA A 436 -6.40 1.85 14.04
CA ALA A 436 -5.54 2.43 15.07
C ALA A 436 -6.03 2.05 16.48
N THR A 437 -6.14 0.74 16.75
CA THR A 437 -6.53 0.16 18.04
C THR A 437 -5.51 -0.87 18.51
N ALA A 438 -5.34 -0.99 19.82
CA ALA A 438 -4.40 -1.94 20.40
C ALA A 438 -4.77 -3.39 20.04
N GLY A 439 -3.78 -4.19 19.66
CA GLY A 439 -3.99 -5.60 19.27
C GLY A 439 -4.29 -5.83 17.79
N SER A 440 -4.55 -4.78 17.00
CA SER A 440 -4.80 -4.94 15.54
C SER A 440 -3.61 -5.56 14.81
N GLY A 441 -2.37 -5.23 15.22
CA GLY A 441 -1.14 -5.86 14.72
C GLY A 441 -1.05 -7.35 15.02
N ASP A 442 -1.48 -7.76 16.23
CA ASP A 442 -1.50 -9.18 16.61
C ASP A 442 -2.45 -9.99 15.73
N VAL A 443 -3.63 -9.40 15.41
CA VAL A 443 -4.58 -10.02 14.48
C VAL A 443 -3.97 -10.12 13.07
N LEU A 444 -3.33 -9.07 12.57
CA LEU A 444 -2.62 -9.09 11.29
C LEU A 444 -1.60 -10.23 11.24
N SER A 445 -0.78 -10.36 12.28
CA SER A 445 0.20 -11.44 12.40
C SER A 445 -0.46 -12.82 12.40
N GLY A 446 -1.63 -12.96 13.03
CA GLY A 446 -2.42 -14.18 12.97
C GLY A 446 -2.93 -14.50 11.56
N ILE A 447 -3.38 -13.50 10.79
CA ILE A 447 -3.83 -13.67 9.41
C ILE A 447 -2.64 -14.15 8.54
N VAL A 448 -1.49 -13.48 8.61
CA VAL A 448 -0.27 -13.89 7.89
C VAL A 448 0.12 -15.32 8.24
N LEU A 449 0.17 -15.65 9.52
CA LEU A 449 0.51 -17.00 9.99
C LEU A 449 -0.43 -18.07 9.44
N GLY A 450 -1.74 -17.80 9.46
CA GLY A 450 -2.75 -18.73 8.97
C GLY A 450 -2.58 -19.05 7.47
N LEU A 451 -2.18 -18.05 6.68
CA LEU A 451 -1.88 -18.21 5.24
C LEU A 451 -0.56 -18.96 5.02
N LEU A 452 0.49 -18.60 5.75
CA LEU A 452 1.80 -19.28 5.70
C LEU A 452 1.67 -20.76 6.09
N ALA A 453 0.89 -21.05 7.13
CA ALA A 453 0.68 -22.43 7.60
C ALA A 453 0.03 -23.32 6.54
N GLN A 454 -0.79 -22.77 5.69
CA GLN A 454 -1.43 -23.46 4.55
C GLN A 454 -0.55 -23.49 3.29
N GLY A 455 0.70 -23.03 3.36
CA GLY A 455 1.67 -23.10 2.27
C GLY A 455 1.63 -21.91 1.30
N MET A 456 0.93 -20.84 1.61
CA MET A 456 0.99 -19.61 0.79
C MET A 456 2.37 -18.97 0.90
N PRO A 457 3.01 -18.57 -0.22
CA PRO A 457 4.34 -17.94 -0.18
C PRO A 457 4.33 -16.62 0.62
N PRO A 458 5.47 -16.18 1.21
CA PRO A 458 5.55 -15.04 2.12
C PRO A 458 4.99 -13.73 1.58
N LEU A 459 5.37 -13.32 0.36
CA LEU A 459 4.93 -12.03 -0.19
C LEU A 459 3.42 -12.00 -0.47
N PRO A 460 2.82 -12.95 -1.21
CA PRO A 460 1.37 -12.97 -1.40
C PRO A 460 0.60 -13.18 -0.08
N ALA A 461 1.14 -13.96 0.88
CA ALA A 461 0.51 -14.14 2.20
C ALA A 461 0.47 -12.81 2.98
N ALA A 462 1.57 -12.05 2.99
CA ALA A 462 1.64 -10.74 3.61
C ALA A 462 0.68 -9.74 2.93
N ALA A 463 0.66 -9.69 1.59
CA ALA A 463 -0.21 -8.81 0.82
C ALA A 463 -1.70 -9.12 1.07
N ALA A 464 -2.07 -10.39 0.98
CA ALA A 464 -3.42 -10.84 1.27
C ALA A 464 -3.85 -10.51 2.69
N ALA A 465 -2.97 -10.76 3.69
CA ALA A 465 -3.26 -10.49 5.08
C ALA A 465 -3.51 -9.01 5.36
N VAL A 466 -2.67 -8.12 4.83
CA VAL A 466 -2.82 -6.67 5.01
C VAL A 466 -4.12 -6.17 4.35
N TRP A 467 -4.45 -6.68 3.17
CA TRP A 467 -5.68 -6.31 2.48
C TRP A 467 -6.93 -6.82 3.22
N LEU A 468 -6.95 -8.10 3.63
CA LEU A 468 -8.05 -8.72 4.38
C LEU A 468 -8.29 -8.02 5.72
N HIS A 469 -7.22 -7.64 6.40
CA HIS A 469 -7.25 -6.89 7.65
C HIS A 469 -7.92 -5.52 7.48
N GLY A 470 -7.55 -4.78 6.42
CA GLY A 470 -8.20 -3.51 6.07
C GLY A 470 -9.67 -3.67 5.68
N ALA A 471 -9.99 -4.68 4.88
CA ALA A 471 -11.35 -4.97 4.44
C ALA A 471 -12.28 -5.35 5.62
N ALA A 472 -11.78 -6.17 6.56
CA ALA A 472 -12.52 -6.53 7.77
C ALA A 472 -12.82 -5.30 8.63
N ALA A 473 -11.83 -4.42 8.81
CA ALA A 473 -12.02 -3.20 9.59
C ALA A 473 -13.00 -2.21 8.93
N THR A 474 -12.97 -2.11 7.60
CA THR A 474 -13.92 -1.27 6.85
C THR A 474 -15.36 -1.80 6.99
N GLU A 475 -15.54 -3.13 7.01
CA GLU A 475 -16.85 -3.74 7.21
C GLU A 475 -17.45 -3.44 8.59
N PHE A 476 -16.63 -3.40 9.64
CA PHE A 476 -17.10 -3.06 10.99
C PHE A 476 -17.38 -1.56 11.13
N GLY A 477 -16.44 -0.72 10.70
CA GLY A 477 -16.55 0.72 10.82
C GLY A 477 -16.18 1.28 12.21
N PRO A 478 -16.81 2.38 12.65
CA PRO A 478 -16.53 3.03 13.92
C PRO A 478 -16.81 2.14 15.14
N GLY A 479 -15.96 2.20 16.16
CA GLY A 479 -16.07 1.40 17.38
C GLY A 479 -15.35 0.07 17.34
N LEU A 480 -14.59 -0.22 16.26
CA LEU A 480 -13.82 -1.44 16.10
C LEU A 480 -12.85 -1.68 17.26
N MET A 481 -12.91 -2.87 17.82
CA MET A 481 -11.86 -3.46 18.68
C MET A 481 -11.12 -4.54 17.93
N ALA A 482 -9.86 -4.81 18.31
CA ALA A 482 -9.05 -5.80 17.60
C ALA A 482 -9.65 -7.22 17.65
N GLU A 483 -10.31 -7.59 18.71
CA GLU A 483 -10.98 -8.88 18.88
C GLU A 483 -12.18 -9.11 17.97
N ASP A 484 -12.75 -8.06 17.35
CA ASP A 484 -13.84 -8.18 16.38
C ASP A 484 -13.34 -8.69 15.03
N LEU A 485 -12.11 -8.28 14.65
CA LEU A 485 -11.53 -8.54 13.33
C LEU A 485 -11.55 -10.02 12.93
N PRO A 486 -11.15 -10.99 13.79
CA PRO A 486 -11.16 -12.39 13.40
C PRO A 486 -12.55 -12.91 12.98
N ASP A 487 -13.61 -12.40 13.58
CA ASP A 487 -14.98 -12.86 13.31
C ASP A 487 -15.56 -12.26 12.01
N LEU A 488 -14.95 -11.20 11.49
CA LEU A 488 -15.31 -10.58 10.21
C LEU A 488 -14.61 -11.26 9.01
N LEU A 489 -13.45 -11.87 9.21
CA LEU A 489 -12.68 -12.50 8.14
C LEU A 489 -13.49 -13.51 7.30
N PRO A 490 -14.35 -14.38 7.86
CA PRO A 490 -15.16 -15.31 7.05
C PRO A 490 -16.10 -14.60 6.08
N GLY A 491 -16.65 -13.44 6.46
CA GLY A 491 -17.50 -12.62 5.59
C GLY A 491 -16.71 -12.05 4.41
N VAL A 492 -15.53 -11.48 4.69
CA VAL A 492 -14.64 -10.96 3.65
C VAL A 492 -14.20 -12.05 2.67
N LEU A 493 -13.79 -13.23 3.18
CA LEU A 493 -13.36 -14.37 2.35
C LEU A 493 -14.50 -14.88 1.46
N ARG A 494 -15.73 -14.91 1.96
CA ARG A 494 -16.91 -15.32 1.17
C ARG A 494 -17.13 -14.40 -0.02
N ARG A 495 -17.13 -13.09 0.19
CA ARG A 495 -17.28 -12.10 -0.89
C ARG A 495 -16.17 -12.19 -1.94
N LEU A 496 -14.93 -12.43 -1.50
CA LEU A 496 -13.82 -12.65 -2.44
C LEU A 496 -14.05 -13.87 -3.31
N ASN A 497 -14.54 -14.98 -2.74
CA ASN A 497 -14.84 -16.20 -3.50
C ASN A 497 -16.02 -16.00 -4.47
N GLU A 498 -17.06 -15.28 -4.07
CA GLU A 498 -18.20 -14.94 -4.93
C GLU A 498 -17.78 -14.10 -6.13
N SER A 499 -16.86 -13.12 -5.93
CA SER A 499 -16.35 -12.28 -7.01
C SER A 499 -15.51 -13.05 -8.06
N VAL A 500 -14.99 -14.24 -7.70
CA VAL A 500 -14.28 -15.12 -8.63
C VAL A 500 -15.23 -15.98 -9.46
N THR A 501 -16.34 -16.40 -8.85
CA THR A 501 -17.29 -17.34 -9.47
C THR A 501 -18.33 -16.67 -10.36
N ASP A 502 -18.60 -15.38 -10.16
CA ASP A 502 -19.55 -14.60 -10.97
C ASP A 502 -18.86 -13.52 -11.81
N PRO A 503 -18.75 -13.72 -13.15
CA PRO A 503 -18.16 -12.72 -14.05
C PRO A 503 -18.90 -11.38 -14.09
N LEU A 504 -20.18 -11.33 -13.68
CA LEU A 504 -21.00 -10.13 -13.64
C LEU A 504 -20.68 -9.25 -12.41
N HIS A 505 -20.13 -9.81 -11.35
CA HIS A 505 -19.75 -9.09 -10.13
C HIS A 505 -18.33 -8.50 -10.16
N LYS A 506 -17.57 -8.65 -11.24
CA LYS A 506 -16.23 -8.04 -11.41
C LYS A 506 -16.20 -6.50 -11.26
N LYS A 507 -17.36 -5.84 -11.26
CA LYS A 507 -17.50 -4.38 -11.10
C LYS A 507 -17.76 -3.91 -9.64
N ALA A 508 -17.88 -4.81 -8.67
CA ALA A 508 -18.40 -4.50 -7.33
C ALA A 508 -17.40 -4.65 -6.17
N LEU A 509 -16.10 -4.84 -6.43
CA LEU A 509 -15.10 -4.67 -5.37
C LEU A 509 -14.94 -3.17 -5.09
N PRO A 510 -15.05 -2.71 -3.84
CA PRO A 510 -14.84 -1.30 -3.52
C PRO A 510 -13.43 -0.90 -3.94
N ARG A 511 -13.37 0.17 -4.72
CA ARG A 511 -12.14 0.84 -5.16
C ARG A 511 -11.46 1.54 -3.99
#